data_64f4d821b8e4fb4b6742726f460cc6c2
#
_entry.id   64f4d821b8e4fb4b6742726f460cc6c2
#
_cell.length_a   1.000
_cell.length_b   1.000
_cell.length_c   1.000
_cell.angle_alpha   90.00
_cell.angle_beta   90.00
_cell.angle_gamma   90.00
#
_symmetry.space_group_name_H-M   'P 1'
#
loop_
_entity.id
_entity.type
_entity.pdbx_description
1 polymer ?
#
loop_
_entity_poly.entity_id
_entity_poly.type
_entity_poly.pdbx_seq_one_letter_code
_entity_poly.pdbx_strand_id
1 'polypeptide(L)'
;MTTIIIGAGASGLAAAITLKQKLPNEKVILLEHLSAPGKKILATGNGRCNLTNKYADGYKEVQAFFNRIGLMLCEEEQGRIYPYSLKAETVLDILLEACHKLNIEIITDCEVTEIQKDLTVHSSKGIFKADDIIVAAGGKAQKNLGSDGSGYTLLKRLGHSTTALSPALVQLTSSSKYPRA
;
A
#
# COMPACT_ATOMS: atom_id res chain seq x y z
N MET A 1 -10.42 -20.37 3.66
CA MET A 1 -9.33 -19.82 4.48
C MET A 1 -9.54 -18.34 4.65
N THR A 2 -8.91 -17.72 5.64
CA THR A 2 -9.00 -16.27 5.91
C THR A 2 -7.61 -15.67 5.89
N THR A 3 -7.37 -14.74 4.97
CA THR A 3 -6.12 -13.97 4.92
C THR A 3 -6.36 -12.56 5.47
N ILE A 4 -5.56 -12.15 6.43
CA ILE A 4 -5.54 -10.79 6.96
C ILE A 4 -4.36 -10.02 6.35
N ILE A 5 -4.64 -8.83 5.83
CA ILE A 5 -3.62 -7.93 5.28
C ILE A 5 -3.57 -6.68 6.16
N ILE A 6 -2.42 -6.39 6.73
CA ILE A 6 -2.20 -5.25 7.62
C ILE A 6 -1.67 -4.07 6.83
N GLY A 7 -2.49 -3.04 6.68
CA GLY A 7 -2.27 -1.85 5.88
C GLY A 7 -3.00 -1.86 4.55
N ALA A 8 -3.87 -0.88 4.32
CA ALA A 8 -4.59 -0.66 3.07
C ALA A 8 -3.94 0.43 2.20
N GLY A 9 -2.61 0.45 2.14
CA GLY A 9 -1.83 1.22 1.16
C GLY A 9 -1.75 0.53 -0.20
N ALA A 10 -0.91 1.04 -1.10
CA ALA A 10 -0.76 0.51 -2.46
C ALA A 10 -0.45 -1.00 -2.48
N SER A 11 0.51 -1.44 -1.65
CA SER A 11 0.90 -2.85 -1.57
C SER A 11 -0.20 -3.75 -1.00
N GLY A 12 -0.90 -3.29 0.06
CA GLY A 12 -1.99 -4.07 0.67
C GLY A 12 -3.19 -4.21 -0.26
N LEU A 13 -3.62 -3.13 -0.91
CA LEU A 13 -4.70 -3.16 -1.89
C LEU A 13 -4.36 -4.08 -3.08
N ALA A 14 -3.14 -3.95 -3.64
CA ALA A 14 -2.70 -4.80 -4.74
C ALA A 14 -2.60 -6.28 -4.34
N ALA A 15 -2.09 -6.56 -3.14
CA ALA A 15 -2.02 -7.92 -2.61
C ALA A 15 -3.41 -8.54 -2.44
N ALA A 16 -4.36 -7.80 -1.84
CA ALA A 16 -5.72 -8.25 -1.63
C ALA A 16 -6.44 -8.57 -2.95
N ILE A 17 -6.36 -7.66 -3.92
CA ILE A 17 -6.95 -7.83 -5.24
C ILE A 17 -6.35 -9.06 -5.95
N THR A 18 -5.02 -9.16 -5.96
CA THR A 18 -4.32 -10.26 -6.62
C THR A 18 -4.65 -11.60 -5.98
N LEU A 19 -4.68 -11.65 -4.64
CA LEU A 19 -5.04 -12.86 -3.91
C LEU A 19 -6.46 -13.31 -4.26
N LYS A 20 -7.42 -12.39 -4.18
CA LYS A 20 -8.82 -12.68 -4.44
C LYS A 20 -9.10 -13.08 -5.88
N GLN A 21 -8.35 -12.53 -6.85
CA GLN A 21 -8.42 -12.96 -8.25
C GLN A 21 -7.91 -14.38 -8.47
N LYS A 22 -6.87 -14.80 -7.71
CA LYS A 22 -6.30 -16.15 -7.79
C LYS A 22 -7.08 -17.18 -6.98
N LEU A 23 -7.61 -16.78 -5.85
CA LEU A 23 -8.33 -17.61 -4.87
C LEU A 23 -9.69 -16.96 -4.56
N PRO A 24 -10.70 -17.08 -5.45
CA PRO A 24 -11.98 -16.38 -5.31
C PRO A 24 -12.75 -16.69 -4.04
N ASN A 25 -12.58 -17.90 -3.49
CA ASN A 25 -13.27 -18.36 -2.28
C ASN A 25 -12.56 -17.95 -0.97
N GLU A 26 -11.38 -17.32 -1.07
CA GLU A 26 -10.65 -16.84 0.11
C GLU A 26 -11.37 -15.66 0.75
N LYS A 27 -11.51 -15.67 2.08
CA LYS A 27 -11.92 -14.47 2.81
C LYS A 27 -10.69 -13.58 2.99
N VAL A 28 -10.76 -12.34 2.47
CA VAL A 28 -9.67 -11.36 2.58
C VAL A 28 -10.14 -10.15 3.35
N ILE A 29 -9.40 -9.80 4.41
CA ILE A 29 -9.67 -8.65 5.28
C ILE A 29 -8.44 -7.75 5.29
N LEU A 30 -8.60 -6.46 4.95
CA LEU A 30 -7.58 -5.43 5.14
C LEU A 30 -7.86 -4.67 6.44
N LEU A 31 -6.85 -4.55 7.29
CA LEU A 31 -6.88 -3.74 8.50
C LEU A 31 -6.05 -2.47 8.28
N GLU A 32 -6.70 -1.31 8.32
CA GLU A 32 -6.06 0.00 8.11
C GLU A 32 -6.19 0.85 9.38
N HIS A 33 -5.06 1.37 9.88
CA HIS A 33 -5.06 2.18 11.10
C HIS A 33 -5.57 3.61 10.90
N LEU A 34 -5.50 4.13 9.67
CA LEU A 34 -6.08 5.42 9.34
C LEU A 34 -7.58 5.32 9.08
N SER A 35 -8.26 6.46 9.10
CA SER A 35 -9.70 6.58 8.81
C SER A 35 -10.03 6.35 7.33
N ALA A 36 -9.03 6.35 6.45
CA ALA A 36 -9.20 6.10 5.01
C ALA A 36 -8.00 5.33 4.44
N PRO A 37 -8.24 4.37 3.53
CA PRO A 37 -7.19 3.64 2.84
C PRO A 37 -6.46 4.52 1.82
N GLY A 38 -5.25 4.10 1.42
CA GLY A 38 -4.55 4.67 0.26
C GLY A 38 -4.01 6.08 0.43
N LYS A 39 -3.98 6.65 1.63
CA LYS A 39 -3.60 8.06 1.88
C LYS A 39 -2.27 8.45 1.21
N LYS A 40 -1.26 7.56 1.22
CA LYS A 40 0.02 7.83 0.57
C LYS A 40 -0.06 7.80 -0.96
N ILE A 41 -0.97 7.04 -1.55
CA ILE A 41 -1.18 7.03 -3.01
C ILE A 41 -1.52 8.45 -3.47
N LEU A 42 -2.43 9.14 -2.77
CA LEU A 42 -2.88 10.50 -3.10
C LEU A 42 -1.77 11.53 -3.07
N ALA A 43 -0.70 11.31 -2.29
CA ALA A 43 0.42 12.22 -2.16
C ALA A 43 1.56 11.95 -3.18
N THR A 44 1.50 10.86 -3.93
CA THR A 44 2.56 10.50 -4.87
C THR A 44 2.47 11.29 -6.18
N GLY A 45 3.63 11.54 -6.83
CA GLY A 45 3.69 12.23 -8.12
C GLY A 45 3.03 13.61 -8.11
N ASN A 46 3.09 14.35 -7.01
CA ASN A 46 2.40 15.63 -6.82
C ASN A 46 0.88 15.52 -7.06
N GLY A 47 0.25 14.49 -6.54
CA GLY A 47 -1.18 14.21 -6.72
C GLY A 47 -1.56 13.54 -8.03
N ARG A 48 -0.58 13.16 -8.87
CA ARG A 48 -0.81 12.48 -10.16
C ARG A 48 -0.62 10.97 -10.11
N CYS A 49 0.06 10.44 -9.07
CA CYS A 49 0.43 9.05 -8.87
C CYS A 49 1.30 8.47 -10.00
N ASN A 50 2.62 8.70 -9.94
CA ASN A 50 3.56 7.97 -10.80
C ASN A 50 3.56 6.48 -10.39
N LEU A 51 2.99 5.62 -11.24
CA LEU A 51 2.77 4.20 -10.94
C LEU A 51 4.03 3.36 -11.13
N THR A 52 4.78 3.64 -12.21
CA THR A 52 6.00 2.91 -12.57
C THR A 52 6.77 3.67 -13.64
N ASN A 53 7.85 3.06 -14.12
CA ASN A 53 8.61 3.53 -15.27
C ASN A 53 8.79 2.37 -16.27
N LYS A 54 8.69 2.63 -17.56
CA LYS A 54 8.81 1.59 -18.61
C LYS A 54 10.16 0.87 -18.63
N TYR A 55 11.18 1.49 -18.03
CA TYR A 55 12.53 0.91 -17.91
C TYR A 55 12.75 0.19 -16.58
N ALA A 56 11.76 0.20 -15.68
CA ALA A 56 11.85 -0.49 -14.40
C ALA A 56 11.58 -1.98 -14.55
N ASP A 57 12.25 -2.79 -13.72
CA ASP A 57 11.91 -4.18 -13.57
C ASP A 57 10.46 -4.32 -13.10
N GLY A 58 9.72 -5.30 -13.64
CA GLY A 58 8.31 -5.52 -13.30
C GLY A 58 7.33 -4.56 -13.97
N TYR A 59 7.77 -3.70 -14.91
CA TYR A 59 6.87 -2.77 -15.62
C TYR A 59 5.66 -3.46 -16.26
N LYS A 60 5.88 -4.58 -16.96
CA LYS A 60 4.80 -5.32 -17.66
C LYS A 60 3.77 -5.89 -16.69
N GLU A 61 4.22 -6.37 -15.54
CA GLU A 61 3.37 -6.91 -14.48
C GLU A 61 2.51 -5.82 -13.85
N VAL A 62 3.10 -4.65 -13.57
CA VAL A 62 2.38 -3.48 -13.07
C VAL A 62 1.33 -3.01 -14.08
N GLN A 63 1.71 -2.89 -15.36
CA GLN A 63 0.79 -2.51 -16.42
C GLN A 63 -0.36 -3.52 -16.57
N ALA A 64 -0.05 -4.82 -16.57
CA ALA A 64 -1.06 -5.87 -16.66
C ALA A 64 -2.00 -5.87 -15.47
N PHE A 65 -1.51 -5.62 -14.26
CA PHE A 65 -2.34 -5.49 -13.06
C PHE A 65 -3.34 -4.34 -13.20
N PHE A 66 -2.87 -3.13 -13.50
CA PHE A 66 -3.74 -1.96 -13.59
C PHE A 66 -4.74 -2.04 -14.76
N ASN A 67 -4.31 -2.54 -15.92
CA ASN A 67 -5.21 -2.77 -17.05
C ASN A 67 -6.34 -3.76 -16.70
N ARG A 68 -6.02 -4.83 -15.96
CA ARG A 68 -6.99 -5.85 -15.56
C ARG A 68 -8.07 -5.31 -14.63
N ILE A 69 -7.76 -4.33 -13.79
CA ILE A 69 -8.75 -3.67 -12.92
C ILE A 69 -9.40 -2.43 -13.57
N GLY A 70 -9.04 -2.13 -14.83
CA GLY A 70 -9.69 -1.09 -15.62
C GLY A 70 -9.05 0.31 -15.54
N LEU A 71 -7.81 0.42 -15.01
CA LEU A 71 -7.10 1.69 -15.02
C LEU A 71 -6.41 1.91 -16.37
N MET A 72 -6.80 2.95 -17.08
CA MET A 72 -6.10 3.40 -18.28
C MET A 72 -4.82 4.14 -17.91
N LEU A 73 -3.71 3.78 -18.58
CA LEU A 73 -2.39 4.33 -18.33
C LEU A 73 -1.91 5.19 -19.50
N CYS A 74 -1.09 6.19 -19.20
CA CYS A 74 -0.35 6.96 -20.19
C CYS A 74 1.14 7.01 -19.83
N GLU A 75 1.98 7.06 -20.88
CA GLU A 75 3.41 7.32 -20.75
C GLU A 75 3.67 8.82 -20.89
N GLU A 76 4.48 9.37 -19.98
CA GLU A 76 5.04 10.72 -20.06
C GLU A 76 6.56 10.66 -20.27
N GLU A 77 7.17 11.81 -20.31
CA GLU A 77 8.62 11.97 -20.50
C GLU A 77 9.44 11.04 -19.58
N GLN A 78 10.59 10.59 -20.07
CA GLN A 78 11.52 9.70 -19.37
C GLN A 78 10.90 8.33 -18.99
N GLY A 79 9.85 7.90 -19.72
CA GLY A 79 9.20 6.61 -19.51
C GLY A 79 8.37 6.52 -18.25
N ARG A 80 8.01 7.62 -17.63
CA ARG A 80 7.14 7.64 -16.44
C ARG A 80 5.71 7.27 -16.80
N ILE A 81 5.10 6.41 -16.01
CA ILE A 81 3.74 5.91 -16.24
C ILE A 81 2.78 6.47 -15.20
N TYR A 82 1.74 7.10 -15.68
CA TYR A 82 0.68 7.71 -14.89
C TYR A 82 -0.69 7.13 -15.25
N PRO A 83 -1.71 7.31 -14.40
CA PRO A 83 -3.09 7.14 -14.85
C PRO A 83 -3.39 8.15 -15.95
N TYR A 84 -4.19 7.76 -16.95
CA TYR A 84 -4.55 8.65 -18.07
C TYR A 84 -5.22 9.96 -17.61
N SER A 85 -5.93 9.91 -16.49
CA SER A 85 -6.54 11.10 -15.85
C SER A 85 -5.52 12.06 -15.23
N LEU A 86 -4.27 11.65 -15.03
CA LEU A 86 -3.24 12.36 -14.28
C LEU A 86 -3.65 12.73 -12.85
N LYS A 87 -4.56 11.95 -12.24
CA LYS A 87 -5.07 12.16 -10.88
C LYS A 87 -4.85 10.91 -10.02
N ALA A 88 -4.24 11.10 -8.87
CA ALA A 88 -4.02 10.01 -7.90
C ALA A 88 -5.33 9.44 -7.34
N GLU A 89 -6.37 10.29 -7.24
CA GLU A 89 -7.71 9.88 -6.81
C GLU A 89 -8.26 8.77 -7.71
N THR A 90 -8.11 8.90 -9.05
CA THR A 90 -8.56 7.88 -9.99
C THR A 90 -7.92 6.51 -9.74
N VAL A 91 -6.63 6.50 -9.37
CA VAL A 91 -5.93 5.25 -9.03
C VAL A 91 -6.53 4.62 -7.78
N LEU A 92 -6.76 5.43 -6.74
CA LEU A 92 -7.33 4.95 -5.49
C LEU A 92 -8.76 4.46 -5.69
N ASP A 93 -9.60 5.22 -6.39
CA ASP A 93 -11.00 4.87 -6.66
C ASP A 93 -11.10 3.52 -7.39
N ILE A 94 -10.28 3.30 -8.42
CA ILE A 94 -10.26 2.03 -9.16
C ILE A 94 -9.78 0.86 -8.30
N LEU A 95 -8.78 1.08 -7.43
CA LEU A 95 -8.33 0.05 -6.49
C LEU A 95 -9.44 -0.32 -5.48
N LEU A 96 -10.13 0.69 -4.93
CA LEU A 96 -11.23 0.46 -3.98
C LEU A 96 -12.44 -0.19 -4.63
N GLU A 97 -12.78 0.22 -5.85
CA GLU A 97 -13.85 -0.40 -6.63
C GLU A 97 -13.53 -1.87 -6.96
N ALA A 98 -12.27 -2.18 -7.29
CA ALA A 98 -11.83 -3.56 -7.48
C ALA A 98 -11.94 -4.38 -6.17
N CYS A 99 -11.59 -3.80 -5.03
CA CYS A 99 -11.77 -4.45 -3.73
C CYS A 99 -13.25 -4.73 -3.46
N HIS A 100 -14.13 -3.75 -3.71
CA HIS A 100 -15.57 -3.90 -3.54
C HIS A 100 -16.15 -5.01 -4.42
N LYS A 101 -15.84 -5.01 -5.73
CA LYS A 101 -16.28 -6.05 -6.68
C LYS A 101 -15.82 -7.46 -6.30
N LEU A 102 -14.68 -7.56 -5.66
CA LEU A 102 -14.11 -8.83 -5.21
C LEU A 102 -14.55 -9.22 -3.79
N ASN A 103 -15.46 -8.47 -3.15
CA ASN A 103 -15.89 -8.68 -1.77
C ASN A 103 -14.71 -8.75 -0.78
N ILE A 104 -13.75 -7.84 -0.92
CA ILE A 104 -12.65 -7.66 0.03
C ILE A 104 -13.14 -6.72 1.13
N GLU A 105 -13.05 -7.16 2.38
CA GLU A 105 -13.43 -6.37 3.55
C GLU A 105 -12.30 -5.42 3.92
N ILE A 106 -12.58 -4.10 4.05
CA ILE A 106 -11.62 -3.09 4.51
C ILE A 106 -12.13 -2.49 5.81
N ILE A 107 -11.36 -2.65 6.90
CA ILE A 107 -11.67 -2.12 8.23
C ILE A 107 -10.70 -0.99 8.52
N THR A 108 -11.19 0.25 8.48
CA THR A 108 -10.42 1.47 8.82
C THR A 108 -10.44 1.76 10.32
N ASP A 109 -9.68 2.74 10.78
CA ASP A 109 -9.50 3.08 12.20
C ASP A 109 -9.18 1.83 13.06
N CYS A 110 -8.45 0.89 12.48
CA CYS A 110 -8.12 -0.41 13.05
C CYS A 110 -6.60 -0.54 13.21
N GLU A 111 -6.09 -0.13 14.35
CA GLU A 111 -4.67 -0.24 14.67
C GLU A 111 -4.36 -1.67 15.14
N VAL A 112 -3.48 -2.36 14.41
CA VAL A 112 -2.97 -3.67 14.82
C VAL A 112 -1.84 -3.46 15.83
N THR A 113 -2.01 -4.02 17.02
CA THR A 113 -1.08 -3.87 18.13
C THR A 113 -0.16 -5.08 18.33
N GLU A 114 -0.63 -6.27 17.95
CA GLU A 114 0.13 -7.51 18.10
C GLU A 114 -0.28 -8.55 17.05
N ILE A 115 0.68 -9.36 16.65
CA ILE A 115 0.46 -10.59 15.89
C ILE A 115 1.08 -11.73 16.70
N GLN A 116 0.29 -12.76 17.02
CA GLN A 116 0.75 -13.95 17.73
C GLN A 116 1.24 -15.02 16.74
N LYS A 117 2.03 -15.96 17.23
CA LYS A 117 2.59 -17.06 16.40
C LYS A 117 1.52 -18.00 15.85
N ASP A 118 0.36 -18.06 16.47
CA ASP A 118 -0.81 -18.83 16.01
C ASP A 118 -1.69 -18.06 15.03
N LEU A 119 -1.15 -16.95 14.47
CA LEU A 119 -1.81 -16.06 13.53
C LEU A 119 -3.04 -15.34 14.09
N THR A 120 -3.12 -15.19 15.41
CA THR A 120 -4.09 -14.30 16.05
C THR A 120 -3.60 -12.86 15.98
N VAL A 121 -4.44 -11.96 15.48
CA VAL A 121 -4.16 -10.53 15.31
C VAL A 121 -4.97 -9.73 16.33
N HIS A 122 -4.30 -9.02 17.22
CA HIS A 122 -4.93 -8.07 18.16
C HIS A 122 -4.95 -6.68 17.57
N SER A 123 -6.07 -6.02 17.67
CA SER A 123 -6.26 -4.66 17.16
C SER A 123 -7.15 -3.80 18.07
N SER A 124 -7.21 -2.51 17.78
CA SER A 124 -8.12 -1.56 18.44
C SER A 124 -9.61 -1.90 18.22
N LYS A 125 -9.94 -2.72 17.22
CA LYS A 125 -11.32 -3.14 16.88
C LYS A 125 -11.62 -4.59 17.25
N GLY A 126 -10.75 -5.23 18.03
CA GLY A 126 -10.95 -6.59 18.49
C GLY A 126 -9.87 -7.55 18.03
N ILE A 127 -10.18 -8.83 18.15
CA ILE A 127 -9.25 -9.92 17.85
C ILE A 127 -9.73 -10.63 16.58
N PHE A 128 -8.79 -10.85 15.66
CA PHE A 128 -9.04 -11.57 14.41
C PHE A 128 -8.19 -12.84 14.38
N LYS A 129 -8.76 -13.91 13.84
CA LYS A 129 -8.01 -15.14 13.53
C LYS A 129 -7.81 -15.26 12.02
N ALA A 130 -6.59 -15.59 11.63
CA ALA A 130 -6.21 -15.78 10.24
C ALA A 130 -5.59 -17.16 10.00
N ASP A 131 -5.68 -17.62 8.77
CA ASP A 131 -4.89 -18.74 8.27
C ASP A 131 -3.58 -18.23 7.66
N ASP A 132 -3.58 -16.98 7.12
CA ASP A 132 -2.41 -16.30 6.58
C ASP A 132 -2.42 -14.81 6.93
N ILE A 133 -1.23 -14.21 7.10
CA ILE A 133 -1.08 -12.77 7.35
C ILE A 133 -0.08 -12.17 6.38
N ILE A 134 -0.47 -11.04 5.75
CA ILE A 134 0.40 -10.22 4.93
C ILE A 134 0.61 -8.88 5.64
N VAL A 135 1.86 -8.54 5.96
CA VAL A 135 2.19 -7.24 6.57
C VAL A 135 2.56 -6.26 5.46
N ALA A 136 1.65 -5.33 5.16
CA ALA A 136 1.76 -4.29 4.13
C ALA A 136 1.70 -2.87 4.73
N ALA A 137 2.12 -2.72 5.99
CA ALA A 137 2.02 -1.48 6.78
C ALA A 137 2.95 -0.34 6.32
N GLY A 138 3.71 -0.55 5.24
CA GLY A 138 4.67 0.42 4.72
C GLY A 138 5.96 0.48 5.53
N GLY A 139 6.82 1.43 5.18
CA GLY A 139 8.10 1.66 5.85
C GLY A 139 8.03 2.78 6.89
N LYS A 140 9.12 3.60 6.98
CA LYS A 140 9.23 4.71 7.95
C LYS A 140 9.43 6.07 7.28
N ALA A 141 9.09 6.17 5.99
CA ALA A 141 9.43 7.35 5.20
C ALA A 141 8.50 8.56 5.41
N GLN A 142 7.22 8.34 5.73
CA GLN A 142 6.24 9.42 5.87
C GLN A 142 5.20 9.07 6.93
N LYS A 143 5.50 9.41 8.16
CA LYS A 143 4.64 9.15 9.32
C LYS A 143 3.23 9.74 9.16
N ASN A 144 3.14 10.98 8.67
CA ASN A 144 1.86 11.70 8.48
C ASN A 144 0.93 11.05 7.44
N LEU A 145 1.47 10.16 6.60
CA LEU A 145 0.74 9.41 5.59
C LEU A 145 0.61 7.91 5.93
N GLY A 146 0.84 7.55 7.21
CA GLY A 146 0.64 6.20 7.71
C GLY A 146 1.86 5.29 7.63
N SER A 147 3.05 5.78 7.20
CA SER A 147 4.28 4.98 7.19
C SER A 147 5.17 5.37 8.37
N ASP A 148 4.81 4.92 9.55
CA ASP A 148 5.45 5.25 10.83
C ASP A 148 6.47 4.19 11.29
N GLY A 149 6.52 3.04 10.62
CA GLY A 149 7.39 1.92 10.96
C GLY A 149 6.76 0.89 11.90
N SER A 150 5.47 0.98 12.20
CA SER A 150 4.74 0.02 13.05
C SER A 150 4.88 -1.42 12.56
N GLY A 151 4.86 -1.65 11.24
CA GLY A 151 5.07 -2.97 10.65
C GLY A 151 6.39 -3.63 11.07
N TYR A 152 7.49 -2.87 11.19
CA TYR A 152 8.76 -3.40 11.67
C TYR A 152 8.67 -3.86 13.13
N THR A 153 7.91 -3.13 13.95
CA THR A 153 7.71 -3.49 15.36
C THR A 153 6.93 -4.78 15.49
N LEU A 154 5.86 -4.96 14.71
CA LEU A 154 5.07 -6.20 14.68
C LEU A 154 5.94 -7.39 14.28
N LEU A 155 6.70 -7.28 13.20
CA LEU A 155 7.56 -8.35 12.70
C LEU A 155 8.71 -8.68 13.67
N LYS A 156 9.29 -7.67 14.32
CA LYS A 156 10.34 -7.88 15.32
C LYS A 156 9.86 -8.70 16.52
N ARG A 157 8.62 -8.49 16.97
CA ARG A 157 8.03 -9.29 18.05
C ARG A 157 7.83 -10.76 17.67
N LEU A 158 7.67 -11.05 16.39
CA LEU A 158 7.63 -12.41 15.84
C LEU A 158 9.02 -13.05 15.66
N GLY A 159 10.11 -12.31 15.94
CA GLY A 159 11.48 -12.81 15.83
C GLY A 159 12.19 -12.44 14.52
N HIS A 160 11.56 -11.65 13.63
CA HIS A 160 12.25 -11.13 12.45
C HIS A 160 13.20 -10.00 12.79
N SER A 161 14.27 -9.87 12.02
CA SER A 161 15.23 -8.76 12.10
C SER A 161 15.09 -7.84 10.88
N THR A 162 15.51 -6.60 11.05
CA THR A 162 15.60 -5.61 9.96
C THR A 162 17.00 -5.06 9.89
N THR A 163 17.51 -4.80 8.71
CA THR A 163 18.75 -4.02 8.53
C THR A 163 18.54 -2.58 8.99
N ALA A 164 19.62 -1.85 9.23
CA ALA A 164 19.54 -0.44 9.58
C ALA A 164 18.78 0.35 8.51
N LEU A 165 17.80 1.13 8.96
CA LEU A 165 17.01 1.97 8.06
C LEU A 165 17.77 3.26 7.82
N SER A 166 18.07 3.55 6.56
CA SER A 166 18.67 4.80 6.11
C SER A 166 17.81 5.48 5.06
N PRO A 167 17.68 6.81 5.08
CA PRO A 167 16.96 7.54 4.03
C PRO A 167 17.74 7.43 2.72
N ALA A 168 17.06 7.09 1.63
CA ALA A 168 17.67 7.01 0.29
C ALA A 168 17.49 8.32 -0.50
N LEU A 169 16.41 9.06 -0.24
CA LEU A 169 16.11 10.33 -0.86
C LEU A 169 15.58 11.30 0.20
N VAL A 170 16.23 12.46 0.32
CA VAL A 170 15.86 13.51 1.29
C VAL A 170 15.88 14.88 0.62
N GLN A 171 15.06 15.79 1.11
CA GLN A 171 15.12 17.18 0.72
C GLN A 171 16.33 17.85 1.36
N LEU A 172 17.05 18.66 0.57
CA LEU A 172 18.10 19.52 1.08
C LEU A 172 17.47 20.85 1.54
N THR A 173 17.85 21.29 2.72
CA THR A 173 17.56 22.65 3.20
C THR A 173 18.75 23.54 2.92
N SER A 174 18.52 24.67 2.26
CA SER A 174 19.56 25.68 2.02
C SER A 174 19.17 27.00 2.70
N SER A 175 20.11 27.62 3.37
CA SER A 175 19.97 29.00 3.88
C SER A 175 20.20 30.05 2.80
N SER A 176 20.62 29.68 1.59
CA SER A 176 20.85 30.61 0.50
C SER A 176 19.54 31.08 -0.13
N LYS A 177 19.50 32.35 -0.53
CA LYS A 177 18.36 33.00 -1.19
C LYS A 177 18.27 32.71 -2.70
N TYR A 178 18.93 31.69 -3.21
CA TYR A 178 18.86 31.38 -4.65
C TYR A 178 17.46 30.90 -5.00
N PRO A 179 16.90 31.42 -6.12
CA PRO A 179 15.60 30.96 -6.59
C PRO A 179 15.66 29.47 -6.95
N ARG A 180 14.58 28.77 -6.69
CA ARG A 180 14.44 27.37 -7.14
C ARG A 180 14.46 27.36 -8.67
N ALA A 181 15.33 26.54 -9.25
CA ALA A 181 15.31 26.27 -10.69
C ALA A 181 14.07 25.46 -11.06
#